data_9cb303aebeadc2156b97ddbb6472810e
#
_entry.id   9cb303aebeadc2156b97ddbb6472810e
#
_cell.length_a   1.000
_cell.length_b   1.000
_cell.length_c   1.000
_cell.angle_alpha   90.00
_cell.angle_beta   90.00
_cell.angle_gamma   90.00
#
_symmetry.space_group_name_H-M   'P 1'
#
loop_
_entity.id
_entity.type
_entity.pdbx_description
1 polymer ?
#
loop_
_entity_poly.entity_id
_entity_poly.type
_entity_poly.pdbx_seq_one_letter_code
_entity_poly.pdbx_strand_id
1 'polypeptide(L)'
;MKRRLFLTGPIGCGKSTAITQALGDKSTRCGGFLTRRHREPHLHFTLESPDGQYSETFLDFPDGKPRLNMDAFSQLGVSLLSGNILVLDEIGGIELLCPDFAAALMQVLQRDIPVIGVMKGEGPAGALIDTLGLSEAYRHAADCLRSQLRNDRNTLLYECRQFDEQALRLAEQWVKEYAHE
;
A
#
# COMPACT_ATOMS: atom_id res chain seq x y z
N MET A 1 -12.78 -6.00 16.03
CA MET A 1 -12.45 -4.95 15.03
C MET A 1 -12.77 -5.44 13.62
N LYS A 2 -12.87 -4.59 12.57
CA LYS A 2 -13.00 -5.09 11.20
C LYS A 2 -11.70 -5.74 10.73
N ARG A 3 -11.81 -6.82 9.94
CA ARG A 3 -10.67 -7.65 9.56
C ARG A 3 -9.66 -6.92 8.67
N ARG A 4 -10.12 -5.90 7.92
CA ARG A 4 -9.26 -5.05 7.11
C ARG A 4 -9.27 -3.63 7.66
N LEU A 5 -8.08 -3.05 7.81
CA LEU A 5 -7.86 -1.66 8.19
C LEU A 5 -7.01 -0.99 7.12
N PHE A 6 -7.56 0.02 6.47
CA PHE A 6 -6.78 0.89 5.59
C PHE A 6 -6.80 2.33 6.10
N LEU A 7 -5.61 2.92 6.19
CA LEU A 7 -5.43 4.33 6.48
C LEU A 7 -5.35 5.09 5.16
N THR A 8 -6.08 6.18 5.02
CA THR A 8 -6.01 7.09 3.87
C THR A 8 -5.82 8.53 4.34
N GLY A 9 -5.60 9.47 3.43
CA GLY A 9 -5.42 10.89 3.76
C GLY A 9 -4.16 11.50 3.14
N PRO A 10 -3.82 12.77 3.52
CA PRO A 10 -2.73 13.52 2.90
C PRO A 10 -1.37 12.82 2.97
N ILE A 11 -0.47 13.17 2.02
CA ILE A 11 0.93 12.74 2.08
C ILE A 11 1.58 13.30 3.34
N GLY A 12 2.38 12.45 4.01
CA GLY A 12 3.15 12.86 5.19
C GLY A 12 2.34 12.97 6.49
N CYS A 13 1.05 12.59 6.52
CA CYS A 13 0.26 12.58 7.75
C CYS A 13 0.55 11.40 8.71
N GLY A 14 1.54 10.54 8.39
CA GLY A 14 2.03 9.50 9.30
C GLY A 14 1.41 8.11 9.12
N LYS A 15 0.63 7.83 8.06
CA LYS A 15 -0.05 6.54 7.83
C LYS A 15 0.87 5.33 7.90
N SER A 16 1.88 5.28 7.03
CA SER A 16 2.85 4.19 6.98
C SER A 16 3.65 4.07 8.28
N THR A 17 3.97 5.20 8.91
CA THR A 17 4.64 5.24 10.21
C THR A 17 3.77 4.60 11.29
N ALA A 18 2.48 4.92 11.35
CA ALA A 18 1.55 4.33 12.31
C ALA A 18 1.46 2.80 12.15
N ILE A 19 1.35 2.31 10.92
CA ILE A 19 1.32 0.87 10.64
C ILE A 19 2.64 0.19 11.03
N THR A 20 3.78 0.74 10.59
CA THR A 20 5.10 0.17 10.89
C THR A 20 5.38 0.16 12.40
N GLN A 21 5.01 1.22 13.11
CA GLN A 21 5.15 1.31 14.56
C GLN A 21 4.26 0.30 15.28
N ALA A 22 3.00 0.16 14.86
CA ALA A 22 2.08 -0.79 15.46
C ALA A 22 2.50 -2.25 15.23
N LEU A 23 3.03 -2.57 14.07
CA LEU A 23 3.50 -3.93 13.73
C LEU A 23 4.76 -4.29 14.51
N GLY A 24 5.74 -3.39 14.61
CA GLY A 24 7.04 -3.69 15.22
C GLY A 24 7.64 -4.98 14.65
N ASP A 25 8.14 -5.87 15.53
CA ASP A 25 8.75 -7.15 15.13
C ASP A 25 7.76 -8.14 14.48
N LYS A 26 6.46 -7.92 14.63
CA LYS A 26 5.42 -8.77 14.00
C LYS A 26 5.35 -8.63 12.49
N SER A 27 5.95 -7.57 11.94
CA SER A 27 6.06 -7.37 10.48
C SER A 27 6.70 -8.58 9.78
N THR A 28 7.67 -9.24 10.42
CA THR A 28 8.36 -10.41 9.87
C THR A 28 7.45 -11.64 9.65
N ARG A 29 6.25 -11.64 10.24
CA ARG A 29 5.26 -12.71 10.12
C ARG A 29 4.15 -12.38 9.11
N CYS A 30 4.18 -11.18 8.56
CA CYS A 30 3.19 -10.71 7.60
C CYS A 30 3.70 -10.91 6.17
N GLY A 31 2.82 -11.36 5.28
CA GLY A 31 3.02 -11.18 3.85
C GLY A 31 2.64 -9.76 3.44
N GLY A 32 2.64 -9.52 2.14
CA GLY A 32 2.36 -8.19 1.60
C GLY A 32 3.62 -7.38 1.36
N PHE A 33 3.48 -6.07 1.28
CA PHE A 33 4.59 -5.19 0.92
C PHE A 33 4.50 -3.84 1.63
N LEU A 34 5.66 -3.18 1.69
CA LEU A 34 5.85 -1.79 2.09
C LEU A 34 6.40 -1.02 0.90
N THR A 35 6.00 0.23 0.72
CA THR A 35 6.64 1.15 -0.20
C THR A 35 7.55 2.09 0.56
N ARG A 36 8.78 2.26 0.07
CA ARG A 36 9.76 3.16 0.68
C ARG A 36 10.21 4.21 -0.32
N ARG A 37 10.36 5.42 0.18
CA ARG A 37 10.90 6.54 -0.58
C ARG A 37 12.32 6.80 -0.16
N HIS A 38 13.24 6.75 -1.12
CA HIS A 38 14.66 7.04 -0.93
C HIS A 38 15.02 8.35 -1.65
N ARG A 39 16.03 9.05 -1.14
CA ARG A 39 16.51 10.29 -1.73
C ARG A 39 17.94 10.20 -2.25
N GLU A 40 18.68 9.21 -1.80
CA GLU A 40 20.07 8.96 -2.18
C GLU A 40 20.18 7.66 -3.00
N PRO A 41 20.96 7.59 -4.05
CA PRO A 41 21.74 8.68 -4.68
C PRO A 41 20.86 9.64 -5.50
N HIS A 42 19.62 9.32 -5.78
CA HIS A 42 18.57 10.14 -6.37
C HIS A 42 17.20 9.66 -5.85
N LEU A 43 16.16 10.43 -6.13
CA LEU A 43 14.81 10.05 -5.71
C LEU A 43 14.40 8.72 -6.37
N HIS A 44 14.07 7.73 -5.55
CA HIS A 44 13.50 6.47 -6.02
C HIS A 44 12.54 5.88 -4.98
N PHE A 45 11.74 4.92 -5.43
CA PHE A 45 10.77 4.23 -4.62
C PHE A 45 10.94 2.73 -4.79
N THR A 46 10.96 2.02 -3.67
CA THR A 46 11.08 0.56 -3.62
C THR A 46 9.80 -0.09 -3.14
N LEU A 47 9.56 -1.29 -3.63
CA LEU A 47 8.62 -2.26 -3.10
C LEU A 47 9.43 -3.23 -2.24
N GLU A 48 9.07 -3.39 -0.98
CA GLU A 48 9.83 -4.17 -0.01
C GLU A 48 8.94 -5.18 0.70
N SER A 49 9.45 -6.38 0.96
CA SER A 49 8.78 -7.31 1.85
C SER A 49 8.76 -6.79 3.30
N PRO A 50 7.72 -7.10 4.11
CA PRO A 50 7.63 -6.60 5.48
C PRO A 50 8.76 -7.07 6.40
N ASP A 51 9.42 -8.19 6.06
CA ASP A 51 10.60 -8.73 6.77
C ASP A 51 11.93 -8.14 6.26
N GLY A 52 11.90 -7.31 5.20
CA GLY A 52 13.07 -6.68 4.62
C GLY A 52 13.98 -7.60 3.79
N GLN A 53 13.56 -8.84 3.51
CA GLN A 53 14.39 -9.79 2.75
C GLN A 53 14.40 -9.49 1.25
N TYR A 54 13.35 -8.90 0.73
CA TYR A 54 13.20 -8.59 -0.68
C TYR A 54 12.92 -7.10 -0.86
N SER A 55 13.57 -6.51 -1.85
CA SER A 55 13.39 -5.11 -2.22
C SER A 55 13.64 -4.93 -3.71
N GLU A 56 12.76 -4.20 -4.39
CA GLU A 56 12.91 -3.87 -5.81
C GLU A 56 12.45 -2.45 -6.09
N THR A 57 13.22 -1.71 -6.90
CA THR A 57 12.85 -0.35 -7.31
C THR A 57 11.80 -0.42 -8.41
N PHE A 58 10.65 0.21 -8.16
CA PHE A 58 9.56 0.30 -9.15
C PHE A 58 9.44 1.66 -9.83
N LEU A 59 9.99 2.71 -9.21
CA LEU A 59 10.00 4.07 -9.77
C LEU A 59 11.27 4.76 -9.34
N ASP A 60 12.02 5.29 -10.29
CA ASP A 60 13.21 6.10 -10.04
C ASP A 60 13.22 7.38 -10.88
N PHE A 61 14.06 8.33 -10.51
CA PHE A 61 14.19 9.63 -11.16
C PHE A 61 15.67 9.96 -11.44
N PRO A 62 16.40 9.12 -12.20
CA PRO A 62 17.72 9.50 -12.64
C PRO A 62 17.61 10.74 -13.53
N ASP A 63 18.47 11.72 -13.31
CA ASP A 63 18.44 12.99 -14.03
C ASP A 63 17.08 13.74 -13.95
N GLY A 64 16.30 13.49 -12.88
CA GLY A 64 15.00 14.10 -12.64
C GLY A 64 13.86 13.58 -13.54
N LYS A 65 14.10 12.56 -14.36
CA LYS A 65 13.08 11.96 -15.25
C LYS A 65 12.56 10.66 -14.65
N PRO A 66 11.23 10.44 -14.64
CA PRO A 66 10.66 9.21 -14.10
C PRO A 66 10.98 8.01 -15.00
N ARG A 67 11.43 6.91 -14.38
CA ARG A 67 11.56 5.58 -14.99
C ARG A 67 10.74 4.60 -14.15
N LEU A 68 9.79 3.95 -14.81
CA LEU A 68 8.87 3.01 -14.18
C LEU A 68 9.28 1.58 -14.53
N ASN A 69 9.46 0.75 -13.49
CA ASN A 69 9.70 -0.68 -13.61
C ASN A 69 8.42 -1.44 -13.17
N MET A 70 7.60 -1.83 -14.14
CA MET A 70 6.37 -2.58 -13.88
C MET A 70 6.62 -4.04 -13.51
N ASP A 71 7.80 -4.58 -13.84
CA ASP A 71 8.18 -5.96 -13.49
C ASP A 71 8.30 -6.12 -11.97
N ALA A 72 8.67 -5.07 -11.25
CA ALA A 72 8.65 -5.08 -9.79
C ALA A 72 7.28 -5.46 -9.23
N PHE A 73 6.19 -5.04 -9.87
CA PHE A 73 4.83 -5.40 -9.44
C PHE A 73 4.41 -6.78 -9.95
N SER A 74 4.67 -7.11 -11.23
CA SER A 74 4.25 -8.39 -11.81
C SER A 74 4.97 -9.59 -11.21
N GLN A 75 6.22 -9.42 -10.79
CA GLN A 75 7.05 -10.49 -10.22
C GLN A 75 7.06 -10.42 -8.68
N LEU A 76 7.79 -9.46 -8.11
CA LEU A 76 7.92 -9.36 -6.66
C LEU A 76 6.58 -9.04 -6.00
N GLY A 77 5.86 -8.02 -6.49
CA GLY A 77 4.59 -7.59 -5.92
C GLY A 77 3.57 -8.71 -5.82
N VAL A 78 3.37 -9.46 -6.90
CA VAL A 78 2.45 -10.61 -6.92
C VAL A 78 2.90 -11.70 -5.94
N SER A 79 4.20 -12.02 -5.89
CA SER A 79 4.72 -13.04 -4.97
C SER A 79 4.52 -12.68 -3.49
N LEU A 80 4.62 -11.39 -3.16
CA LEU A 80 4.43 -10.86 -1.82
C LEU A 80 2.96 -10.87 -1.36
N LEU A 81 1.99 -10.95 -2.28
CA LEU A 81 0.55 -11.03 -1.95
C LEU A 81 0.14 -12.42 -1.40
N SER A 82 1.03 -13.07 -0.68
CA SER A 82 0.85 -14.39 -0.08
C SER A 82 0.86 -14.30 1.45
N GLY A 83 0.23 -15.26 2.12
CA GLY A 83 0.18 -15.33 3.58
C GLY A 83 -1.23 -15.22 4.16
N ASN A 84 -1.31 -15.38 5.47
CA ASN A 84 -2.57 -15.37 6.23
C ASN A 84 -2.86 -14.01 6.88
N ILE A 85 -1.87 -13.13 6.95
CA ILE A 85 -1.96 -11.75 7.41
C ILE A 85 -1.16 -10.91 6.42
N LEU A 86 -1.73 -9.83 5.91
CA LEU A 86 -1.05 -9.00 4.92
C LEU A 86 -0.90 -7.54 5.37
N VAL A 87 0.24 -6.98 5.00
CA VAL A 87 0.51 -5.54 5.04
C VAL A 87 0.57 -5.01 3.62
N LEU A 88 -0.23 -4.02 3.29
CA LEU A 88 -0.32 -3.44 1.93
C LEU A 88 -0.10 -1.92 1.99
N ASP A 89 1.13 -1.50 1.98
CA ASP A 89 1.51 -0.08 2.07
C ASP A 89 2.27 0.34 0.80
N GLU A 90 1.70 1.05 -0.08
CA GLU A 90 0.53 1.84 -0.31
C GLU A 90 -0.22 1.31 -1.55
N ILE A 91 -1.53 1.06 -1.49
CA ILE A 91 -2.33 0.62 -2.64
C ILE A 91 -3.15 1.76 -3.23
N GLY A 92 -3.60 1.61 -4.50
CA GLY A 92 -4.35 2.64 -5.23
C GLY A 92 -3.43 3.60 -5.99
N GLY A 93 -2.22 3.17 -6.29
CA GLY A 93 -1.21 3.89 -7.05
C GLY A 93 -0.95 3.30 -8.42
N ILE A 94 0.29 3.51 -8.91
CA ILE A 94 0.73 3.06 -10.25
C ILE A 94 0.79 1.54 -10.41
N GLU A 95 0.82 0.78 -9.32
CA GLU A 95 0.75 -0.68 -9.32
C GLU A 95 -0.53 -1.21 -9.98
N LEU A 96 -1.62 -0.42 -9.97
CA LEU A 96 -2.87 -0.78 -10.65
C LEU A 96 -2.75 -0.79 -12.19
N LEU A 97 -1.68 -0.25 -12.73
CA LEU A 97 -1.37 -0.32 -14.16
C LEU A 97 -0.73 -1.66 -14.54
N CYS A 98 -0.30 -2.47 -13.57
CA CYS A 98 0.14 -3.83 -13.79
C CYS A 98 -1.07 -4.78 -13.70
N PRO A 99 -1.57 -5.36 -14.81
CA PRO A 99 -2.78 -6.18 -14.80
C PRO A 99 -2.67 -7.39 -13.88
N ASP A 100 -1.50 -8.04 -13.85
CA ASP A 100 -1.25 -9.22 -13.03
C ASP A 100 -1.32 -8.89 -11.55
N PHE A 101 -0.69 -7.77 -11.15
CA PHE A 101 -0.74 -7.31 -9.77
C PHE A 101 -2.15 -6.86 -9.37
N ALA A 102 -2.82 -6.08 -10.22
CA ALA A 102 -4.19 -5.63 -9.97
C ALA A 102 -5.15 -6.82 -9.78
N ALA A 103 -5.05 -7.85 -10.63
CA ALA A 103 -5.85 -9.06 -10.52
C ALA A 103 -5.54 -9.82 -9.22
N ALA A 104 -4.27 -9.99 -8.87
CA ALA A 104 -3.85 -10.65 -7.64
C ALA A 104 -4.31 -9.88 -6.39
N LEU A 105 -4.18 -8.55 -6.39
CA LEU A 105 -4.68 -7.69 -5.31
C LEU A 105 -6.19 -7.85 -5.11
N MET A 106 -6.97 -7.85 -6.20
CA MET A 106 -8.41 -8.04 -6.13
C MET A 106 -8.79 -9.42 -5.57
N GLN A 107 -8.07 -10.48 -5.95
CA GLN A 107 -8.27 -11.82 -5.38
C GLN A 107 -7.96 -11.85 -3.88
N VAL A 108 -6.88 -11.22 -3.44
CA VAL A 108 -6.51 -11.09 -2.03
C VAL A 108 -7.59 -10.37 -1.23
N LEU A 109 -8.13 -9.28 -1.77
CA LEU A 109 -9.20 -8.52 -1.11
C LEU A 109 -10.55 -9.27 -1.05
N GLN A 110 -10.70 -10.36 -1.78
CA GLN A 110 -11.86 -11.26 -1.66
C GLN A 110 -11.65 -12.35 -0.60
N ARG A 111 -10.41 -12.63 -0.19
CA ARG A 111 -10.12 -13.63 0.85
C ARG A 111 -10.56 -13.15 2.22
N ASP A 112 -10.98 -14.06 3.08
CA ASP A 112 -11.32 -13.73 4.48
C ASP A 112 -10.08 -13.77 5.39
N ILE A 113 -9.10 -12.91 5.07
CA ILE A 113 -7.85 -12.75 5.83
C ILE A 113 -7.72 -11.33 6.40
N PRO A 114 -6.99 -11.17 7.52
CA PRO A 114 -6.62 -9.88 8.05
C PRO A 114 -5.69 -9.12 7.10
N VAL A 115 -6.00 -7.85 6.85
CA VAL A 115 -5.18 -6.95 6.03
C VAL A 115 -5.08 -5.59 6.72
N ILE A 116 -3.88 -5.08 6.87
CA ILE A 116 -3.63 -3.69 7.28
C ILE A 116 -2.85 -2.98 6.18
N GLY A 117 -3.19 -1.73 5.89
CA GLY A 117 -2.47 -1.04 4.84
C GLY A 117 -2.76 0.44 4.74
N VAL A 118 -2.15 1.05 3.74
CA VAL A 118 -2.38 2.43 3.33
C VAL A 118 -3.05 2.42 1.97
N MET A 119 -4.14 3.17 1.88
CA MET A 119 -4.76 3.46 0.60
C MET A 119 -4.40 4.88 0.17
N LYS A 120 -3.92 5.02 -1.04
CA LYS A 120 -3.59 6.31 -1.64
C LYS A 120 -4.81 7.22 -1.71
N GLY A 121 -4.67 8.44 -1.21
CA GLY A 121 -5.71 9.46 -1.27
C GLY A 121 -5.92 10.00 -2.70
N GLU A 122 -7.05 10.68 -2.90
CA GLU A 122 -7.32 11.45 -4.11
C GLU A 122 -6.34 12.64 -4.19
N GLY A 123 -5.79 12.95 -5.31
CA GLY A 123 -5.00 14.17 -5.51
C GLY A 123 -3.50 14.00 -5.72
N PRO A 124 -2.70 13.36 -4.84
CA PRO A 124 -1.26 13.28 -5.04
C PRO A 124 -0.82 12.47 -6.27
N ALA A 125 -1.68 11.56 -6.73
CA ALA A 125 -1.41 10.76 -7.92
C ALA A 125 -1.53 11.57 -9.23
N GLY A 126 -2.28 12.66 -9.25
CA GLY A 126 -2.56 13.43 -10.46
C GLY A 126 -1.30 13.92 -11.15
N ALA A 127 -0.42 14.59 -10.44
CA ALA A 127 0.80 15.15 -11.03
C ALA A 127 1.75 14.08 -11.59
N LEU A 128 1.88 12.93 -10.92
CA LEU A 128 2.69 11.81 -11.42
C LEU A 128 2.02 11.15 -12.64
N ILE A 129 0.71 10.99 -12.60
CA ILE A 129 -0.09 10.43 -13.71
C ILE A 129 0.04 11.32 -14.94
N ASP A 130 -0.08 12.63 -14.77
CA ASP A 130 0.04 13.61 -15.86
C ASP A 130 1.49 13.61 -16.41
N THR A 131 2.50 13.55 -15.54
CA THR A 131 3.91 13.47 -15.93
C THR A 131 4.25 12.18 -16.68
N LEU A 132 3.61 11.07 -16.32
CA LEU A 132 3.81 9.76 -16.93
C LEU A 132 2.87 9.52 -18.13
N GLY A 133 1.98 10.47 -18.47
CA GLY A 133 1.00 10.33 -19.53
C GLY A 133 0.00 9.19 -19.26
N LEU A 134 -0.22 8.84 -17.99
CA LEU A 134 -1.09 7.75 -17.60
C LEU A 134 -2.55 8.16 -17.64
N SER A 135 -3.32 7.42 -18.42
CA SER A 135 -4.68 7.73 -18.89
C SER A 135 -5.79 7.56 -17.83
N GLU A 136 -7.03 7.84 -18.27
CA GLU A 136 -8.29 7.58 -17.55
C GLU A 136 -8.41 6.16 -16.96
N ALA A 137 -7.79 5.16 -17.60
CA ALA A 137 -7.80 3.77 -17.13
C ALA A 137 -7.26 3.63 -15.69
N TYR A 138 -6.20 4.37 -15.37
CA TYR A 138 -5.67 4.40 -14.00
C TYR A 138 -6.67 5.00 -13.00
N ARG A 139 -7.27 6.15 -13.35
CA ARG A 139 -8.25 6.81 -12.48
C ARG A 139 -9.44 5.89 -12.21
N HIS A 140 -9.94 5.25 -13.26
CA HIS A 140 -11.02 4.28 -13.15
C HIS A 140 -10.65 3.10 -12.24
N ALA A 141 -9.47 2.50 -12.39
CA ALA A 141 -9.01 1.40 -11.55
C ALA A 141 -8.87 1.82 -10.07
N ALA A 142 -8.31 3.00 -9.81
CA ALA A 142 -8.18 3.54 -8.46
C ALA A 142 -9.55 3.83 -7.82
N ASP A 143 -10.50 4.37 -8.57
CA ASP A 143 -11.86 4.65 -8.09
C ASP A 143 -12.65 3.36 -7.83
N CYS A 144 -12.49 2.35 -8.67
CA CYS A 144 -13.08 1.03 -8.45
C CYS A 144 -12.56 0.39 -7.16
N LEU A 145 -11.24 0.38 -6.96
CA LEU A 145 -10.62 -0.15 -5.73
C LEU A 145 -11.13 0.60 -4.50
N ARG A 146 -11.17 1.93 -4.57
CA ARG A 146 -11.63 2.80 -3.48
C ARG A 146 -13.08 2.54 -3.13
N SER A 147 -13.94 2.43 -4.13
CA SER A 147 -15.36 2.12 -3.97
C SER A 147 -15.57 0.74 -3.36
N GLN A 148 -14.80 -0.26 -3.79
CA GLN A 148 -14.85 -1.60 -3.24
C GLN A 148 -14.50 -1.60 -1.76
N LEU A 149 -13.39 -0.96 -1.36
CA LEU A 149 -12.96 -0.91 0.04
C LEU A 149 -13.95 -0.14 0.93
N ARG A 150 -14.55 0.94 0.42
CA ARG A 150 -15.58 1.70 1.15
C ARG A 150 -16.86 0.89 1.38
N ASN A 151 -17.25 0.07 0.42
CA ASN A 151 -18.48 -0.71 0.47
C ASN A 151 -18.31 -2.07 1.15
N ASP A 152 -17.09 -2.52 1.38
CA ASP A 152 -16.83 -3.79 2.06
C ASP A 152 -17.11 -3.69 3.56
N ARG A 153 -18.01 -4.54 4.03
CA ARG A 153 -18.43 -4.59 5.46
C ARG A 153 -17.28 -4.97 6.40
N ASN A 154 -16.30 -5.71 5.90
CA ASN A 154 -15.14 -6.17 6.66
C ASN A 154 -13.96 -5.18 6.63
N THR A 155 -14.09 -4.07 5.91
CA THR A 155 -13.05 -3.04 5.78
C THR A 155 -13.41 -1.80 6.59
N LEU A 156 -12.47 -1.36 7.43
CA LEU A 156 -12.45 -0.01 8.01
C LEU A 156 -11.48 0.84 7.17
N LEU A 157 -12.02 1.81 6.46
CA LEU A 157 -11.24 2.85 5.80
C LEU A 157 -11.24 4.08 6.69
N TYR A 158 -10.09 4.41 7.28
CA TYR A 158 -9.93 5.53 8.20
C TYR A 158 -9.18 6.68 7.53
N GLU A 159 -9.77 7.86 7.51
CA GLU A 159 -9.15 9.05 6.94
C GLU A 159 -8.32 9.79 8.00
N CYS A 160 -6.99 9.69 7.86
CA CYS A 160 -6.03 10.31 8.75
C CYS A 160 -5.96 11.83 8.54
N ARG A 161 -5.81 12.55 9.64
CA ARG A 161 -5.45 13.96 9.66
C ARG A 161 -3.97 14.12 9.99
N GLN A 162 -3.45 15.34 9.89
CA GLN A 162 -2.08 15.60 10.30
C GLN A 162 -1.92 15.34 11.81
N PHE A 163 -0.85 14.64 12.20
CA PHE A 163 -0.58 14.24 13.59
C PHE A 163 -1.69 13.41 14.24
N ASP A 164 -2.21 12.44 13.53
CA ASP A 164 -3.36 11.65 13.92
C ASP A 164 -2.99 10.48 14.87
N GLU A 165 -3.03 10.71 16.17
CA GLU A 165 -2.82 9.66 17.18
C GLU A 165 -3.86 8.53 17.09
N GLN A 166 -5.06 8.82 16.60
CA GLN A 166 -6.10 7.82 16.44
C GLN A 166 -5.75 6.76 15.39
N ALA A 167 -5.02 7.16 14.34
CA ALA A 167 -4.53 6.22 13.33
C ALA A 167 -3.59 5.16 13.94
N LEU A 168 -2.67 5.59 14.83
CA LEU A 168 -1.79 4.68 15.54
C LEU A 168 -2.58 3.74 16.48
N ARG A 169 -3.51 4.29 17.26
CA ARG A 169 -4.35 3.47 18.17
C ARG A 169 -5.17 2.42 17.43
N LEU A 170 -5.72 2.76 16.27
CA LEU A 170 -6.45 1.83 15.41
C LEU A 170 -5.53 0.72 14.88
N ALA A 171 -4.33 1.08 14.44
CA ALA A 171 -3.34 0.12 13.97
C ALA A 171 -2.89 -0.83 15.10
N GLU A 172 -2.59 -0.31 16.29
CA GLU A 172 -2.22 -1.11 17.47
C GLU A 172 -3.34 -2.07 17.90
N GLN A 173 -4.58 -1.58 17.90
CA GLN A 173 -5.74 -2.41 18.21
C GLN A 173 -5.92 -3.53 17.18
N TRP A 174 -5.74 -3.22 15.88
CA TRP A 174 -5.82 -4.20 14.81
C TRP A 174 -4.72 -5.27 14.96
N VAL A 175 -3.47 -4.84 15.20
CA VAL A 175 -2.33 -5.74 15.42
C VAL A 175 -2.55 -6.64 16.65
N LYS A 176 -3.09 -6.09 17.72
CA LYS A 176 -3.44 -6.85 18.92
C LYS A 176 -4.50 -7.91 18.64
N GLU A 177 -5.42 -7.68 17.72
CA GLU A 177 -6.52 -8.61 17.44
C GLU A 177 -6.13 -9.69 16.41
N TYR A 178 -5.31 -9.35 15.43
CA TYR A 178 -5.06 -10.23 14.28
C TYR A 178 -3.62 -10.70 14.10
N ALA A 179 -2.62 -9.99 14.60
CA ALA A 179 -1.22 -10.36 14.51
C ALA A 179 -0.74 -11.05 15.80
N HIS A 180 -1.52 -12.02 16.30
CA HIS A 180 -1.11 -12.89 17.40
C HIS A 180 -0.12 -13.96 16.93
N GLU A 181 0.44 -14.68 17.91
CA GLU A 181 1.37 -15.79 17.72
C GLU A 181 0.90 -16.87 16.74
#